data_b34de6583355fa41f40eb6e1e5f4e708
#
_entry.id   b34de6583355fa41f40eb6e1e5f4e708
#
_cell.length_a   1.000
_cell.length_b   1.000
_cell.length_c   1.000
_cell.angle_alpha   90.00
_cell.angle_beta   90.00
_cell.angle_gamma   90.00
#
_symmetry.space_group_name_H-M   'P 1'
#
loop_
_entity.id
_entity.type
_entity.pdbx_description
1 polymer ?
#
loop_
_entity_poly.entity_id
_entity_poly.type
_entity_poly.pdbx_seq_one_letter_code
_entity_poly.pdbx_strand_id
1 'polypeptide(L)'
;MRSLSEITGISEGKPYLAHGIDVAYSSVLTAKIQEKILASVPERREFNEEAWNSEVKRIYQGSADEVIKLQKRLGWYWEDHSERVLPKWNEIKAVLAEAPTKEETLQIIEAVGMNCEEFVRFYGQKKIDDGVLFAKDLKERYSVLWLYYEFVRCERIS
;
A
#
# COMPACT_ATOMS: atom_id res chain seq x y z
N MET A 1 -6.66 1.70 -1.92
CA MET A 1 -7.54 0.65 -2.50
C MET A 1 -8.78 1.24 -3.20
N ARG A 2 -9.60 2.08 -2.57
CA ARG A 2 -10.80 2.65 -3.22
C ARG A 2 -10.53 3.24 -4.60
N SER A 3 -9.50 4.07 -4.75
CA SER A 3 -9.16 4.67 -6.04
C SER A 3 -8.74 3.65 -7.09
N LEU A 4 -8.13 2.53 -6.70
CA LEU A 4 -7.82 1.43 -7.61
C LEU A 4 -9.09 0.64 -7.98
N SER A 5 -10.04 0.48 -7.05
CA SER A 5 -11.33 -0.16 -7.35
C SER A 5 -12.17 0.70 -8.29
N GLU A 6 -12.18 2.01 -8.08
CA GLU A 6 -12.86 2.96 -8.98
C GLU A 6 -12.24 2.97 -10.38
N ILE A 7 -10.91 3.06 -10.48
CA ILE A 7 -10.21 3.00 -11.77
C ILE A 7 -10.45 1.66 -12.47
N THR A 8 -10.40 0.55 -11.74
CA THR A 8 -10.69 -0.78 -12.28
C THR A 8 -12.14 -0.89 -12.74
N GLY A 9 -13.09 -0.43 -11.94
CA GLY A 9 -14.51 -0.44 -12.30
C GLY A 9 -14.78 0.37 -13.57
N ILE A 10 -14.20 1.55 -13.69
CA ILE A 10 -14.34 2.40 -14.87
C ILE A 10 -13.66 1.77 -16.09
N SER A 11 -12.43 1.29 -15.96
CA SER A 11 -11.65 0.74 -17.09
C SER A 11 -12.14 -0.62 -17.58
N GLU A 12 -12.72 -1.44 -16.70
CA GLU A 12 -13.15 -2.81 -17.02
C GLU A 12 -14.68 -2.96 -17.10
N GLY A 13 -15.44 -1.86 -16.87
CA GLY A 13 -16.90 -1.88 -16.85
C GLY A 13 -17.48 -2.77 -15.73
N LYS A 14 -16.73 -2.99 -14.66
CA LYS A 14 -17.14 -3.81 -13.52
C LYS A 14 -17.67 -2.95 -12.39
N PRO A 15 -18.71 -3.40 -11.67
CA PRO A 15 -19.09 -2.75 -10.43
C PRO A 15 -17.95 -2.83 -9.44
N TYR A 16 -17.60 -1.73 -8.78
CA TYR A 16 -16.63 -1.72 -7.70
C TYR A 16 -17.29 -2.09 -6.37
N LEU A 17 -16.50 -2.65 -5.47
CA LEU A 17 -16.98 -3.06 -4.15
C LEU A 17 -17.43 -1.85 -3.31
N ALA A 18 -18.39 -2.07 -2.42
CA ALA A 18 -18.76 -1.05 -1.45
C ALA A 18 -17.53 -0.64 -0.60
N HIS A 19 -17.44 0.66 -0.29
CA HIS A 19 -16.26 1.22 0.40
C HIS A 19 -15.89 0.47 1.68
N GLY A 20 -16.86 0.05 2.48
CA GLY A 20 -16.62 -0.70 3.71
C GLY A 20 -15.94 -2.05 3.46
N ILE A 21 -16.31 -2.73 2.36
CA ILE A 21 -15.70 -4.00 1.95
C ILE A 21 -14.24 -3.78 1.55
N ASP A 22 -13.96 -2.76 0.72
CA ASP A 22 -12.59 -2.40 0.34
C ASP A 22 -11.71 -2.05 1.55
N VAL A 23 -12.28 -1.34 2.53
CA VAL A 23 -11.56 -0.99 3.77
C VAL A 23 -11.24 -2.25 4.58
N ALA A 24 -12.21 -3.14 4.77
CA ALA A 24 -12.02 -4.37 5.53
C ALA A 24 -10.87 -5.23 4.96
N TYR A 25 -10.90 -5.51 3.66
CA TYR A 25 -9.82 -6.28 3.01
C TYR A 25 -8.48 -5.54 3.02
N SER A 26 -8.49 -4.21 2.85
CA SER A 26 -7.26 -3.39 2.93
C SER A 26 -6.64 -3.42 4.31
N SER A 27 -7.44 -3.59 5.37
CA SER A 27 -6.93 -3.71 6.75
C SER A 27 -6.07 -4.95 6.91
N VAL A 28 -6.46 -6.09 6.32
CA VAL A 28 -5.64 -7.32 6.32
C VAL A 28 -4.31 -7.08 5.59
N LEU A 29 -4.34 -6.40 4.44
CA LEU A 29 -3.11 -6.08 3.70
C LEU A 29 -2.20 -5.15 4.51
N THR A 30 -2.80 -4.18 5.21
CA THR A 30 -2.04 -3.27 6.08
C THR A 30 -1.40 -4.02 7.24
N ALA A 31 -2.12 -4.95 7.89
CA ALA A 31 -1.57 -5.79 8.95
C ALA A 31 -0.41 -6.68 8.44
N LYS A 32 -0.53 -7.28 7.25
CA LYS A 32 0.59 -8.01 6.62
C LYS A 32 1.82 -7.11 6.41
N ILE A 33 1.63 -5.87 5.99
CA ILE A 33 2.72 -4.91 5.80
C ILE A 33 3.37 -4.55 7.14
N GLN A 34 2.57 -4.33 8.18
CA GLN A 34 3.06 -4.07 9.53
C GLN A 34 3.92 -5.23 10.05
N GLU A 35 3.46 -6.47 9.91
CA GLU A 35 4.24 -7.66 10.28
C GLU A 35 5.57 -7.74 9.52
N LYS A 36 5.58 -7.44 8.22
CA LYS A 36 6.82 -7.39 7.43
C LYS A 36 7.78 -6.30 7.93
N ILE A 37 7.27 -5.13 8.28
CA ILE A 37 8.09 -4.06 8.88
C ILE A 37 8.66 -4.51 10.23
N LEU A 38 7.83 -5.13 11.08
CA LEU A 38 8.26 -5.63 12.40
C LEU A 38 9.37 -6.67 12.29
N ALA A 39 9.30 -7.54 11.29
CA ALA A 39 10.30 -8.59 11.05
C ALA A 39 11.57 -8.10 10.33
N SER A 40 11.53 -6.88 9.74
CA SER A 40 12.62 -6.40 8.88
C SER A 40 13.75 -5.72 9.64
N VAL A 41 14.93 -5.75 9.01
CA VAL A 41 16.01 -4.80 9.23
C VAL A 41 15.86 -3.71 8.17
N PRO A 42 15.79 -2.42 8.56
CA PRO A 42 15.53 -1.37 7.60
C PRO A 42 16.73 -1.15 6.68
N GLU A 43 16.48 -1.09 5.41
CA GLU A 43 17.46 -0.76 4.39
C GLU A 43 16.83 0.23 3.40
N ARG A 44 17.49 1.37 3.20
CA ARG A 44 16.95 2.38 2.29
C ARG A 44 16.93 1.86 0.85
N ARG A 45 15.81 2.01 0.18
CA ARG A 45 15.65 1.70 -1.23
C ARG A 45 16.09 2.89 -2.08
N GLU A 46 16.87 2.64 -3.12
CA GLU A 46 17.14 3.62 -4.16
C GLU A 46 15.88 3.88 -5.00
N PHE A 47 15.60 5.14 -5.24
CA PHE A 47 14.49 5.56 -6.08
C PHE A 47 14.91 5.64 -7.56
N ASN A 48 14.17 4.96 -8.42
CA ASN A 48 14.32 5.07 -9.85
C ASN A 48 13.09 5.78 -10.45
N GLU A 49 13.26 7.06 -10.78
CA GLU A 49 12.18 7.91 -11.28
C GLU A 49 11.60 7.41 -12.60
N GLU A 50 12.41 6.90 -13.51
CA GLU A 50 11.96 6.41 -14.82
C GLU A 50 11.07 5.17 -14.65
N ALA A 51 11.52 4.21 -13.86
CA ALA A 51 10.74 3.01 -13.54
C ALA A 51 9.44 3.37 -12.83
N TRP A 52 9.49 4.28 -11.85
CA TRP A 52 8.30 4.75 -11.14
C TRP A 52 7.30 5.44 -12.07
N ASN A 53 7.74 6.36 -12.93
CA ASN A 53 6.87 7.03 -13.91
C ASN A 53 6.19 6.03 -14.85
N SER A 54 6.92 5.01 -15.31
CA SER A 54 6.37 3.94 -16.14
C SER A 54 5.24 3.19 -15.43
N GLU A 55 5.47 2.79 -14.17
CA GLU A 55 4.48 2.07 -13.38
C GLU A 55 3.27 2.93 -13.02
N VAL A 56 3.46 4.21 -12.66
CA VAL A 56 2.36 5.15 -12.41
C VAL A 56 1.48 5.31 -13.65
N LYS A 57 2.07 5.46 -14.84
CA LYS A 57 1.31 5.54 -16.10
C LYS A 57 0.55 4.25 -16.39
N ARG A 58 1.15 3.10 -16.15
CA ARG A 58 0.50 1.79 -16.33
C ARG A 58 -0.69 1.61 -15.38
N ILE A 59 -0.54 2.00 -14.10
CA ILE A 59 -1.55 1.77 -13.05
C ILE A 59 -2.66 2.79 -13.12
N TYR A 60 -2.33 4.09 -13.20
CA TYR A 60 -3.28 5.18 -13.09
C TYR A 60 -3.83 5.71 -14.41
N GLN A 61 -3.27 5.26 -15.54
CA GLN A 61 -3.77 5.58 -16.89
C GLN A 61 -4.04 7.09 -17.07
N GLY A 62 -5.29 7.48 -17.34
CA GLY A 62 -5.69 8.87 -17.56
C GLY A 62 -5.46 9.80 -16.36
N SER A 63 -5.30 9.27 -15.14
CA SER A 63 -5.01 10.07 -13.94
C SER A 63 -3.53 10.12 -13.59
N ALA A 64 -2.66 9.51 -14.39
CA ALA A 64 -1.24 9.38 -14.09
C ALA A 64 -0.51 10.72 -13.95
N ASP A 65 -0.81 11.67 -14.82
CA ASP A 65 -0.17 13.00 -14.80
C ASP A 65 -0.49 13.79 -13.53
N GLU A 66 -1.70 13.66 -13.00
CA GLU A 66 -2.11 14.26 -11.73
C GLU A 66 -1.36 13.64 -10.55
N VAL A 67 -1.20 12.32 -10.55
CA VAL A 67 -0.44 11.59 -9.53
C VAL A 67 1.03 12.00 -9.58
N ILE A 68 1.64 12.04 -10.76
CA ILE A 68 3.03 12.46 -10.94
C ILE A 68 3.23 13.91 -10.46
N LYS A 69 2.33 14.82 -10.85
CA LYS A 69 2.36 16.22 -10.41
C LYS A 69 2.24 16.34 -8.89
N LEU A 70 1.35 15.58 -8.27
CA LEU A 70 1.19 15.54 -6.82
C LEU A 70 2.48 15.10 -6.14
N GLN A 71 3.07 13.98 -6.55
CA GLN A 71 4.27 13.44 -5.92
C GLN A 71 5.50 14.32 -6.13
N LYS A 72 5.66 14.93 -7.31
CA LYS A 72 6.70 15.93 -7.55
C LYS A 72 6.55 17.17 -6.66
N ARG A 73 5.33 17.61 -6.39
CA ARG A 73 5.05 18.71 -5.45
C ARG A 73 5.39 18.33 -4.01
N LEU A 74 5.12 17.09 -3.60
CA LEU A 74 5.39 16.62 -2.24
C LEU A 74 6.89 16.36 -2.00
N GLY A 75 7.62 15.95 -3.03
CA GLY A 75 9.07 15.76 -2.98
C GLY A 75 9.54 14.49 -2.26
N TRP A 76 8.64 13.69 -1.66
CA TRP A 76 9.03 12.60 -0.77
C TRP A 76 9.89 11.52 -1.43
N TYR A 77 9.74 11.23 -2.69
CA TYR A 77 10.60 10.29 -3.41
C TYR A 77 12.05 10.78 -3.58
N TRP A 78 12.25 12.11 -3.56
CA TRP A 78 13.55 12.75 -3.79
C TRP A 78 14.24 13.17 -2.49
N GLU A 79 13.52 13.09 -1.35
CA GLU A 79 14.09 13.33 -0.03
C GLU A 79 14.71 12.07 0.56
N ASP A 80 15.78 12.22 1.32
CA ASP A 80 16.34 11.16 2.14
C ASP A 80 15.77 11.22 3.56
N HIS A 81 14.88 10.30 3.86
CA HIS A 81 14.27 10.21 5.18
C HIS A 81 15.10 9.35 6.17
N SER A 82 16.22 8.77 5.75
CA SER A 82 17.02 7.83 6.55
C SER A 82 17.47 8.42 7.88
N GLU A 83 17.98 9.65 7.89
CA GLU A 83 18.43 10.31 9.10
C GLU A 83 17.32 10.52 10.15
N ARG A 84 16.09 10.66 9.72
CA ARG A 84 14.92 10.83 10.60
C ARG A 84 14.31 9.49 11.02
N VAL A 85 14.33 8.49 10.15
CA VAL A 85 13.58 7.23 10.32
C VAL A 85 14.45 6.16 10.96
N LEU A 86 15.69 5.94 10.49
CA LEU A 86 16.52 4.83 10.95
C LEU A 86 16.84 4.89 12.46
N PRO A 87 17.20 6.05 13.05
CA PRO A 87 17.43 6.12 14.50
C PRO A 87 16.20 5.79 15.35
N LYS A 88 15.00 5.98 14.78
CA LYS A 88 13.71 5.75 15.46
C LYS A 88 13.05 4.43 15.08
N TRP A 89 13.76 3.55 14.36
CA TRP A 89 13.15 2.33 13.84
C TRP A 89 12.57 1.43 14.92
N ASN A 90 13.24 1.31 16.07
CA ASN A 90 12.73 0.53 17.19
C ASN A 90 11.49 1.17 17.84
N GLU A 91 11.43 2.49 17.94
CA GLU A 91 10.24 3.20 18.42
C GLU A 91 9.06 3.02 17.45
N ILE A 92 9.32 3.11 16.14
CA ILE A 92 8.32 2.85 15.09
C ILE A 92 7.79 1.42 15.21
N LYS A 93 8.67 0.42 15.37
CA LYS A 93 8.26 -0.98 15.60
C LYS A 93 7.40 -1.14 16.85
N ALA A 94 7.76 -0.48 17.95
CA ALA A 94 6.99 -0.54 19.19
C ALA A 94 5.56 -0.03 18.99
N VAL A 95 5.38 1.10 18.30
CA VAL A 95 4.05 1.64 17.95
C VAL A 95 3.29 0.70 17.01
N LEU A 96 3.95 0.15 15.99
CA LEU A 96 3.30 -0.77 15.06
C LEU A 96 2.88 -2.10 15.72
N ALA A 97 3.60 -2.54 16.74
CA ALA A 97 3.28 -3.76 17.50
C ALA A 97 2.00 -3.63 18.36
N GLU A 98 1.51 -2.42 18.59
CA GLU A 98 0.23 -2.19 19.29
C GLU A 98 -0.99 -2.40 18.38
N ALA A 99 -0.79 -2.43 17.06
CA ALA A 99 -1.87 -2.65 16.10
C ALA A 99 -2.26 -4.13 16.02
N PRO A 100 -3.52 -4.44 15.67
CA PRO A 100 -3.96 -5.81 15.47
C PRO A 100 -3.08 -6.55 14.44
N THR A 101 -2.75 -7.80 14.75
CA THR A 101 -2.05 -8.70 13.83
C THR A 101 -2.91 -9.01 12.60
N LYS A 102 -2.27 -9.55 11.56
CA LYS A 102 -3.00 -10.08 10.39
C LYS A 102 -4.04 -11.12 10.80
N GLU A 103 -3.67 -12.03 11.71
CA GLU A 103 -4.55 -13.12 12.15
C GLU A 103 -5.77 -12.59 12.91
N GLU A 104 -5.59 -11.67 13.86
CA GLU A 104 -6.69 -11.02 14.57
C GLU A 104 -7.60 -10.24 13.60
N THR A 105 -7.00 -9.54 12.63
CA THR A 105 -7.77 -8.81 11.61
C THR A 105 -8.59 -9.77 10.73
N LEU A 106 -8.01 -10.92 10.33
CA LEU A 106 -8.71 -11.95 9.57
C LEU A 106 -9.88 -12.53 10.36
N GLN A 107 -9.68 -12.88 11.64
CA GLN A 107 -10.74 -13.42 12.50
C GLN A 107 -11.93 -12.46 12.60
N ILE A 108 -11.69 -11.15 12.71
CA ILE A 108 -12.76 -10.15 12.74
C ILE A 108 -13.53 -10.14 11.41
N ILE A 109 -12.83 -10.18 10.29
CA ILE A 109 -13.42 -10.13 8.95
C ILE A 109 -14.23 -11.39 8.66
N GLU A 110 -13.71 -12.55 9.03
CA GLU A 110 -14.40 -13.84 8.87
C GLU A 110 -15.62 -13.93 9.78
N ALA A 111 -15.55 -13.40 11.01
CA ALA A 111 -16.68 -13.39 11.95
C ALA A 111 -17.89 -12.59 11.41
N VAL A 112 -17.68 -11.63 10.51
CA VAL A 112 -18.78 -10.90 9.84
C VAL A 112 -19.16 -11.51 8.48
N GLY A 113 -18.65 -12.71 8.19
CA GLY A 113 -19.02 -13.49 6.98
C GLY A 113 -18.27 -13.04 5.71
N MET A 114 -17.18 -12.29 5.81
CA MET A 114 -16.38 -11.89 4.65
C MET A 114 -15.24 -12.89 4.40
N ASN A 115 -14.94 -13.14 3.12
CA ASN A 115 -13.88 -14.05 2.70
C ASN A 115 -12.81 -13.30 1.89
N CYS A 116 -11.57 -13.28 2.38
CA CYS A 116 -10.46 -12.61 1.70
C CYS A 116 -10.12 -13.23 0.32
N GLU A 117 -10.43 -14.48 0.07
CA GLU A 117 -10.24 -15.11 -1.24
C GLU A 117 -11.13 -14.47 -2.32
N GLU A 118 -12.34 -14.03 -1.95
CA GLU A 118 -13.23 -13.31 -2.87
C GLU A 118 -12.63 -11.99 -3.33
N PHE A 119 -11.97 -11.27 -2.43
CA PHE A 119 -11.26 -10.05 -2.76
C PHE A 119 -10.12 -10.30 -3.75
N VAL A 120 -9.31 -11.34 -3.49
CA VAL A 120 -8.23 -11.74 -4.41
C VAL A 120 -8.78 -12.16 -5.76
N ARG A 121 -9.88 -12.89 -5.78
CA ARG A 121 -10.55 -13.31 -7.02
C ARG A 121 -11.14 -12.13 -7.79
N PHE A 122 -11.67 -11.13 -7.09
CA PHE A 122 -12.27 -9.94 -7.70
C PHE A 122 -11.23 -9.02 -8.35
N TYR A 123 -10.15 -8.68 -7.62
CA TYR A 123 -9.13 -7.74 -8.10
C TYR A 123 -8.01 -8.42 -8.90
N GLY A 124 -7.67 -9.65 -8.55
CA GLY A 124 -6.46 -10.33 -9.00
C GLY A 124 -5.20 -9.89 -8.23
N GLN A 125 -4.29 -10.83 -7.98
CA GLN A 125 -3.09 -10.60 -7.16
C GLN A 125 -2.25 -9.41 -7.66
N LYS A 126 -2.07 -9.28 -8.98
CA LYS A 126 -1.28 -8.18 -9.56
C LYS A 126 -1.79 -6.80 -9.15
N LYS A 127 -3.11 -6.57 -9.17
CA LYS A 127 -3.68 -5.26 -8.77
C LYS A 127 -3.56 -5.01 -7.27
N ILE A 128 -3.62 -6.08 -6.47
CA ILE A 128 -3.39 -6.00 -5.03
C ILE A 128 -1.94 -5.59 -4.76
N ASP A 129 -0.98 -6.22 -5.43
CA ASP A 129 0.44 -5.88 -5.33
C ASP A 129 0.72 -4.43 -5.78
N ASP A 130 0.12 -4.01 -6.90
CA ASP A 130 0.17 -2.63 -7.37
C ASP A 130 -0.41 -1.66 -6.32
N GLY A 131 -1.53 -2.02 -5.70
CA GLY A 131 -2.17 -1.23 -4.63
C GLY A 131 -1.28 -1.06 -3.41
N VAL A 132 -0.62 -2.12 -2.98
CA VAL A 132 0.30 -2.09 -1.84
C VAL A 132 1.47 -1.15 -2.10
N LEU A 133 2.05 -1.18 -3.30
CA LEU A 133 3.23 -0.39 -3.63
C LEU A 133 2.92 1.06 -4.00
N PHE A 134 1.76 1.32 -4.63
CA PHE A 134 1.48 2.61 -5.25
C PHE A 134 0.28 3.37 -4.65
N ALA A 135 -0.58 2.75 -3.81
CA ALA A 135 -1.72 3.48 -3.21
C ALA A 135 -1.29 4.69 -2.36
N LYS A 136 -0.07 4.71 -1.83
CA LYS A 136 0.53 5.84 -1.14
C LYS A 136 0.63 7.09 -2.01
N ASP A 137 0.76 6.93 -3.35
CA ASP A 137 0.97 8.02 -4.29
C ASP A 137 -0.28 8.89 -4.50
N LEU A 138 -1.44 8.42 -4.04
CA LEU A 138 -2.73 9.12 -4.15
C LEU A 138 -3.00 10.09 -2.99
N LYS A 139 -2.13 10.16 -1.99
CA LYS A 139 -2.38 10.93 -0.75
C LYS A 139 -1.18 11.79 -0.36
N GLU A 140 -1.49 12.93 0.24
CA GLU A 140 -0.54 13.86 0.84
C GLU A 140 -0.23 13.47 2.29
N ARG A 141 0.01 12.17 2.56
CA ARG A 141 0.28 11.64 3.90
C ARG A 141 1.41 10.64 3.87
N TYR A 142 2.35 10.82 4.77
CA TYR A 142 3.31 9.78 5.06
C TYR A 142 2.60 8.68 5.88
N SER A 143 2.59 7.47 5.38
CA SER A 143 1.86 6.33 5.98
C SER A 143 2.78 5.12 6.09
N VAL A 144 2.29 4.05 6.72
CA VAL A 144 2.99 2.76 6.80
C VAL A 144 3.41 2.21 5.43
N LEU A 145 2.69 2.55 4.35
CA LEU A 145 3.05 2.17 2.98
C LEU A 145 4.34 2.86 2.51
N TRP A 146 4.60 4.09 2.96
CA TRP A 146 5.85 4.78 2.69
C TRP A 146 7.01 4.13 3.42
N LEU A 147 6.86 3.82 4.72
CA LEU A 147 7.89 3.09 5.48
C LEU A 147 8.23 1.76 4.82
N TYR A 148 7.21 1.01 4.40
CA TYR A 148 7.38 -0.25 3.70
C TYR A 148 8.12 -0.08 2.38
N TYR A 149 7.72 0.90 1.58
CA TYR A 149 8.32 1.18 0.28
C TYR A 149 9.79 1.63 0.39
N GLU A 150 10.10 2.52 1.33
CA GLU A 150 11.43 3.13 1.43
C GLU A 150 12.45 2.25 2.16
N PHE A 151 12.03 1.50 3.18
CA PHE A 151 12.92 0.86 4.13
C PHE A 151 12.78 -0.65 4.26
N VAL A 152 11.81 -1.26 3.59
CA VAL A 152 11.62 -2.71 3.63
C VAL A 152 11.77 -3.29 2.23
N ARG A 153 12.50 -4.40 2.11
CA ARG A 153 12.64 -5.08 0.84
C ARG A 153 11.28 -5.58 0.36
N CYS A 154 10.76 -4.93 -0.67
CA CYS A 154 9.44 -5.24 -1.21
C CYS A 154 9.47 -6.56 -1.98
N GLU A 155 9.33 -7.68 -1.29
CA GLU A 155 8.89 -8.92 -1.90
C GLU A 155 7.39 -8.85 -2.12
N ARG A 156 6.88 -9.55 -3.15
CA ARG A 156 5.43 -9.63 -3.38
C ARG A 156 4.73 -10.07 -2.09
N ILE A 157 3.64 -9.40 -1.76
CA ILE A 157 2.81 -9.78 -0.62
C ILE A 157 1.91 -10.92 -1.08
N SER A 158 2.46 -12.13 -1.05
CA SER A 158 1.69 -13.36 -1.29
C SER A 158 0.92 -13.77 -0.04
#